data_8417422b06a15f61ea45a64b0ca83471
#
_entry.id   8417422b06a15f61ea45a64b0ca83471
#
_cell.length_a   1.000
_cell.length_b   1.000
_cell.length_c   1.000
_cell.angle_alpha   90.00
_cell.angle_beta   90.00
_cell.angle_gamma   90.00
#
_symmetry.space_group_name_H-M   'P 1'
#
loop_
_entity.id
_entity.type
_entity.pdbx_description
1 polymer ?
#
loop_
_entity_poly.entity_id
_entity_poly.type
_entity_poly.pdbx_seq_one_letter_code
_entity_poly.pdbx_strand_id
1 'polypeptide(L)'
;MWMTYIIIAVLLVAAELIYFRIADKCNIIDKPNERSSHSTIVLRGGGIIFSLSMIAWAVLMVVQGNDVAPYIPCLVGLLMVAGISFVDDIHSLPDSLRMVVQIIAYMLMFWSMGIMQWSMWWVIPIALFFCVGATNIINFMDGINGITAGYGLAMLLPIALLNRSIGFVDESYLIVAILGLLVFSLFNFRPKGKAKCFAGDVGSIGIAFIILFALGKLILATQDVTYVVFFLVYGVDGSMTIFHRIMLHENLGQAHRKHAYQLMANELKMSHVTVSILYMAMQLVVSLGFIYLCPNTVLAHWIYLIGAGIVLAVAYVLFKMKYYHLHQEYLDSLKVKNS
;
A
#
# COMPACT_ATOMS: atom_id res chain seq x y z
N MET A 1 -5.83 -24.89 14.36
CA MET A 1 -5.23 -23.87 13.47
C MET A 1 -6.27 -23.05 12.72
N TRP A 2 -7.13 -23.62 11.83
CA TRP A 2 -8.14 -22.82 11.09
C TRP A 2 -9.16 -22.10 11.99
N MET A 3 -9.60 -22.74 13.09
CA MET A 3 -10.52 -22.10 14.05
C MET A 3 -9.94 -20.80 14.63
N THR A 4 -8.65 -20.75 14.90
CA THR A 4 -7.96 -19.57 15.43
C THR A 4 -8.02 -18.41 14.45
N TYR A 5 -7.78 -18.66 13.16
CA TYR A 5 -7.86 -17.61 12.12
C TYR A 5 -9.30 -17.13 11.89
N ILE A 6 -10.29 -18.02 12.02
CA ILE A 6 -11.72 -17.63 11.99
C ILE A 6 -12.03 -16.69 13.18
N ILE A 7 -11.57 -17.03 14.38
CA ILE A 7 -11.75 -16.17 15.56
C ILE A 7 -11.10 -14.80 15.34
N ILE A 8 -9.85 -14.77 14.84
CA ILE A 8 -9.16 -13.50 14.52
C ILE A 8 -9.96 -12.70 13.50
N ALA A 9 -10.44 -13.31 12.41
CA ALA A 9 -11.24 -12.62 11.41
C ALA A 9 -12.52 -12.02 12.02
N VAL A 10 -13.24 -12.76 12.87
CA VAL A 10 -14.44 -12.26 13.57
C VAL A 10 -14.10 -11.10 14.52
N LEU A 11 -13.01 -11.20 15.25
CA LEU A 11 -12.53 -10.12 16.13
C LEU A 11 -12.14 -8.87 15.33
N LEU A 12 -11.49 -9.02 14.18
CA LEU A 12 -11.15 -7.91 13.29
C LEU A 12 -12.42 -7.26 12.72
N VAL A 13 -13.42 -8.04 12.28
CA VAL A 13 -14.71 -7.47 11.85
C VAL A 13 -15.38 -6.70 12.99
N ALA A 14 -15.39 -7.26 14.20
CA ALA A 14 -15.94 -6.56 15.36
C ALA A 14 -15.20 -5.26 15.67
N ALA A 15 -13.86 -5.30 15.64
CA ALA A 15 -13.01 -4.12 15.83
C ALA A 15 -13.31 -3.03 14.79
N GLU A 16 -13.44 -3.39 13.51
CA GLU A 16 -13.78 -2.46 12.43
C GLU A 16 -15.16 -1.83 12.63
N LEU A 17 -16.15 -2.61 13.04
CA LEU A 17 -17.51 -2.11 13.35
C LEU A 17 -17.53 -1.18 14.57
N ILE A 18 -16.70 -1.46 15.59
CA ILE A 18 -16.49 -0.58 16.73
C ILE A 18 -15.84 0.72 16.28
N TYR A 19 -14.79 0.61 15.45
CA TYR A 19 -14.13 1.79 14.87
C TYR A 19 -15.12 2.68 14.13
N PHE A 20 -16.01 2.13 13.31
CA PHE A 20 -17.03 2.93 12.60
C PHE A 20 -17.90 3.74 13.56
N ARG A 21 -18.30 3.17 14.69
CA ARG A 21 -19.08 3.90 15.71
C ARG A 21 -18.28 5.04 16.35
N ILE A 22 -16.98 4.81 16.59
CA ILE A 22 -16.09 5.81 17.15
C ILE A 22 -15.86 6.92 16.12
N ALA A 23 -15.53 6.56 14.89
CA ALA A 23 -15.25 7.50 13.81
C ALA A 23 -16.46 8.39 13.50
N ASP A 24 -17.66 7.81 13.44
CA ASP A 24 -18.92 8.55 13.27
C ASP A 24 -19.18 9.52 14.43
N LYS A 25 -19.04 9.03 15.68
CA LYS A 25 -19.23 9.86 16.88
C LYS A 25 -18.20 10.97 17.02
N CYS A 26 -16.95 10.71 16.62
CA CYS A 26 -15.85 11.68 16.64
C CYS A 26 -15.76 12.53 15.37
N ASN A 27 -16.69 12.34 14.40
CA ASN A 27 -16.72 13.07 13.13
C ASN A 27 -15.43 12.91 12.31
N ILE A 28 -14.82 11.71 12.34
CA ILE A 28 -13.63 11.36 11.54
C ILE A 28 -14.13 10.93 10.16
N ILE A 29 -14.32 11.93 9.29
CA ILE A 29 -14.97 11.80 7.99
C ILE A 29 -14.13 12.44 6.88
N ASP A 30 -14.21 11.89 5.69
CA ASP A 30 -13.68 12.50 4.47
C ASP A 30 -14.82 13.17 3.70
N LYS A 31 -14.70 14.52 3.55
CA LYS A 31 -15.65 15.33 2.79
C LYS A 31 -15.16 15.44 1.35
N PRO A 32 -16.05 15.24 0.36
CA PRO A 32 -15.68 15.43 -1.04
C PRO A 32 -15.12 16.82 -1.30
N ASN A 33 -14.04 16.88 -2.08
CA ASN A 33 -13.45 18.13 -2.58
C ASN A 33 -13.19 17.98 -4.10
N GLU A 34 -12.71 19.03 -4.76
CA GLU A 34 -12.44 19.06 -6.21
C GLU A 34 -11.45 17.98 -6.68
N ARG A 35 -10.63 17.43 -5.78
CA ARG A 35 -9.61 16.41 -6.07
C ARG A 35 -10.10 15.00 -5.78
N SER A 36 -11.22 14.87 -5.06
CA SER A 36 -11.77 13.59 -4.64
C SER A 36 -12.35 12.80 -5.80
N SER A 37 -12.16 11.49 -5.78
CA SER A 37 -12.84 10.56 -6.69
C SER A 37 -14.21 10.12 -6.15
N HIS A 38 -14.62 10.55 -4.97
CA HIS A 38 -15.90 10.26 -4.33
C HIS A 38 -16.79 11.53 -4.28
N SER A 39 -18.10 11.31 -4.13
CA SER A 39 -19.12 12.38 -4.09
C SER A 39 -19.97 12.36 -2.82
N THR A 40 -19.70 11.44 -1.90
CA THR A 40 -20.44 11.26 -0.64
C THR A 40 -19.47 11.34 0.53
N ILE A 41 -19.98 11.77 1.69
CA ILE A 41 -19.22 11.72 2.95
C ILE A 41 -19.00 10.26 3.32
N VAL A 42 -17.76 9.89 3.67
CA VAL A 42 -17.36 8.52 4.03
C VAL A 42 -16.48 8.58 5.29
N LEU A 43 -16.56 7.57 6.15
CA LEU A 43 -15.68 7.46 7.31
C LEU A 43 -14.22 7.33 6.85
N ARG A 44 -13.29 8.06 7.48
CA ARG A 44 -11.86 8.02 7.19
C ARG A 44 -11.14 7.12 8.20
N GLY A 45 -10.00 6.56 7.83
CA GLY A 45 -9.13 5.82 8.74
C GLY A 45 -9.55 4.36 9.02
N GLY A 46 -10.51 3.79 8.25
CA GLY A 46 -10.86 2.36 8.38
C GLY A 46 -9.68 1.41 8.17
N GLY A 47 -8.61 1.87 7.52
CA GLY A 47 -7.38 1.10 7.37
C GLY A 47 -6.57 0.88 8.67
N ILE A 48 -6.99 1.44 9.81
CA ILE A 48 -6.43 1.13 11.13
C ILE A 48 -6.47 -0.38 11.41
N ILE A 49 -7.40 -1.10 10.77
CA ILE A 49 -7.56 -2.55 10.92
C ILE A 49 -6.30 -3.31 10.51
N PHE A 50 -5.46 -2.78 9.61
CA PHE A 50 -4.21 -3.42 9.21
C PHE A 50 -3.22 -3.45 10.39
N SER A 51 -3.09 -2.36 11.12
CA SER A 51 -2.25 -2.32 12.33
C SER A 51 -2.83 -3.18 13.45
N LEU A 52 -4.16 -3.17 13.63
CA LEU A 52 -4.84 -4.02 14.59
C LEU A 52 -4.68 -5.52 14.25
N SER A 53 -4.64 -5.88 12.97
CA SER A 53 -4.38 -7.26 12.56
C SER A 53 -2.97 -7.72 13.00
N MET A 54 -1.95 -6.85 12.92
CA MET A 54 -0.60 -7.19 13.37
C MET A 54 -0.49 -7.26 14.90
N ILE A 55 -1.27 -6.47 15.64
CA ILE A 55 -1.39 -6.64 17.10
C ILE A 55 -2.02 -8.00 17.42
N ALA A 56 -3.10 -8.37 16.71
CA ALA A 56 -3.74 -9.68 16.89
C ALA A 56 -2.79 -10.82 16.54
N TRP A 57 -1.95 -10.67 15.51
CA TRP A 57 -0.89 -11.61 15.20
C TRP A 57 0.15 -11.72 16.32
N ALA A 58 0.61 -10.61 16.89
CA ALA A 58 1.57 -10.62 17.98
C ALA A 58 1.00 -11.33 19.22
N VAL A 59 -0.27 -11.09 19.53
CA VAL A 59 -0.97 -11.82 20.61
C VAL A 59 -1.05 -13.32 20.30
N LEU A 60 -1.36 -13.69 19.06
CA LEU A 60 -1.38 -15.09 18.62
C LEU A 60 -0.03 -15.77 18.84
N MET A 61 1.09 -15.12 18.45
CA MET A 61 2.46 -15.61 18.67
C MET A 61 2.71 -15.91 20.17
N VAL A 62 2.38 -14.95 21.04
CA VAL A 62 2.55 -15.12 22.50
C VAL A 62 1.68 -16.27 23.03
N VAL A 63 0.41 -16.36 22.63
CA VAL A 63 -0.52 -17.43 23.07
C VAL A 63 -0.03 -18.80 22.60
N GLN A 64 0.63 -18.89 21.46
CA GLN A 64 1.22 -20.14 20.94
C GLN A 64 2.58 -20.48 21.56
N GLY A 65 3.11 -19.62 22.45
CA GLY A 65 4.43 -19.80 23.05
C GLY A 65 5.60 -19.51 22.09
N ASN A 66 5.34 -18.84 20.97
CA ASN A 66 6.36 -18.44 20.02
C ASN A 66 7.04 -17.15 20.49
N ASP A 67 8.32 -16.99 20.14
CA ASP A 67 9.09 -15.79 20.48
C ASP A 67 8.70 -14.61 19.57
N VAL A 68 8.06 -13.61 20.16
CA VAL A 68 7.69 -12.35 19.49
C VAL A 68 8.79 -11.28 19.59
N ALA A 69 9.78 -11.45 20.46
CA ALA A 69 10.79 -10.44 20.76
C ALA A 69 11.55 -9.91 19.50
N PRO A 70 11.92 -10.73 18.50
CA PRO A 70 12.57 -10.24 17.29
C PRO A 70 11.71 -9.29 16.45
N TYR A 71 10.38 -9.35 16.61
CA TYR A 71 9.43 -8.54 15.87
C TYR A 71 9.00 -7.26 16.60
N ILE A 72 9.31 -7.13 17.91
CA ILE A 72 8.89 -5.97 18.73
C ILE A 72 9.32 -4.64 18.10
N PRO A 73 10.59 -4.42 17.66
CA PRO A 73 10.95 -3.15 17.04
C PRO A 73 10.13 -2.84 15.79
N CYS A 74 9.86 -3.85 14.95
CA CYS A 74 9.00 -3.69 13.76
C CYS A 74 7.55 -3.32 14.15
N LEU A 75 6.98 -3.97 15.15
CA LEU A 75 5.63 -3.66 15.66
C LEU A 75 5.56 -2.24 16.23
N VAL A 76 6.57 -1.83 16.99
CA VAL A 76 6.67 -0.44 17.49
C VAL A 76 6.74 0.54 16.31
N GLY A 77 7.57 0.27 15.30
CA GLY A 77 7.65 1.07 14.08
C GLY A 77 6.31 1.17 13.36
N LEU A 78 5.57 0.06 13.22
CA LEU A 78 4.23 0.05 12.63
C LEU A 78 3.26 0.93 13.42
N LEU A 79 3.25 0.81 14.75
CA LEU A 79 2.37 1.63 15.60
C LEU A 79 2.74 3.11 15.55
N MET A 80 4.02 3.45 15.40
CA MET A 80 4.47 4.83 15.21
C MET A 80 3.94 5.42 13.90
N VAL A 81 4.14 4.74 12.77
CA VAL A 81 3.65 5.25 11.47
C VAL A 81 2.12 5.27 11.40
N ALA A 82 1.45 4.26 11.95
CA ALA A 82 0.00 4.23 12.00
C ALA A 82 -0.55 5.34 12.92
N GLY A 83 0.07 5.55 14.08
CA GLY A 83 -0.34 6.57 15.04
C GLY A 83 -0.20 7.98 14.49
N ILE A 84 0.96 8.34 13.91
CA ILE A 84 1.17 9.67 13.32
C ILE A 84 0.24 9.89 12.11
N SER A 85 0.04 8.87 11.29
CA SER A 85 -0.87 8.94 10.14
C SER A 85 -2.33 9.07 10.56
N PHE A 86 -2.74 8.41 11.65
CA PHE A 86 -4.08 8.57 12.21
C PHE A 86 -4.31 9.99 12.74
N VAL A 87 -3.30 10.58 13.38
CA VAL A 87 -3.37 12.00 13.81
C VAL A 87 -3.46 12.91 12.59
N ASP A 88 -2.69 12.64 11.52
CA ASP A 88 -2.75 13.41 10.26
C ASP A 88 -4.11 13.30 9.55
N ASP A 89 -4.75 12.13 9.62
CA ASP A 89 -6.12 11.94 9.10
C ASP A 89 -7.17 12.81 9.80
N ILE A 90 -6.93 13.20 11.07
CA ILE A 90 -7.82 14.05 11.86
C ILE A 90 -7.38 15.51 11.82
N HIS A 91 -6.09 15.76 11.96
CA HIS A 91 -5.46 17.07 12.00
C HIS A 91 -4.22 17.07 11.13
N SER A 92 -4.24 17.81 10.02
CA SER A 92 -3.11 17.88 9.10
C SER A 92 -1.80 18.24 9.82
N LEU A 93 -0.80 17.38 9.69
CA LEU A 93 0.51 17.53 10.29
C LEU A 93 1.56 17.99 9.26
N PRO A 94 2.65 18.65 9.69
CA PRO A 94 3.76 18.97 8.80
C PRO A 94 4.37 17.70 8.17
N ASP A 95 4.62 17.72 6.85
CA ASP A 95 5.24 16.60 6.13
C ASP A 95 6.58 16.19 6.71
N SER A 96 7.36 17.16 7.23
CA SER A 96 8.65 16.89 7.89
C SER A 96 8.52 16.01 9.13
N LEU A 97 7.47 16.22 9.95
CA LEU A 97 7.23 15.41 11.14
C LEU A 97 6.86 13.97 10.74
N ARG A 98 5.98 13.82 9.74
CA ARG A 98 5.60 12.50 9.22
C ARG A 98 6.80 11.76 8.67
N MET A 99 7.67 12.46 7.92
CA MET A 99 8.90 11.88 7.36
C MET A 99 9.87 11.43 8.44
N VAL A 100 10.10 12.23 9.50
CA VAL A 100 10.97 11.84 10.61
C VAL A 100 10.46 10.59 11.30
N VAL A 101 9.15 10.50 11.58
CA VAL A 101 8.55 9.31 12.20
C VAL A 101 8.66 8.08 11.28
N GLN A 102 8.45 8.24 9.96
CA GLN A 102 8.64 7.16 9.00
C GLN A 102 10.10 6.66 9.00
N ILE A 103 11.08 7.56 8.99
CA ILE A 103 12.50 7.19 9.03
C ILE A 103 12.80 6.37 10.30
N ILE A 104 12.38 6.84 11.47
CA ILE A 104 12.59 6.12 12.74
C ILE A 104 11.93 4.74 12.69
N ALA A 105 10.70 4.66 12.21
CA ALA A 105 9.97 3.41 12.12
C ALA A 105 10.66 2.41 11.17
N TYR A 106 11.18 2.86 10.02
CA TYR A 106 11.95 1.99 9.12
C TYR A 106 13.28 1.55 9.72
N MET A 107 13.94 2.39 10.51
CA MET A 107 15.15 1.98 11.25
C MET A 107 14.83 0.87 12.26
N LEU A 108 13.69 0.95 12.96
CA LEU A 108 13.21 -0.11 13.86
C LEU A 108 12.86 -1.39 13.08
N MET A 109 12.24 -1.28 11.90
CA MET A 109 11.99 -2.40 11.00
C MET A 109 13.30 -3.07 10.56
N PHE A 110 14.29 -2.28 10.17
CA PHE A 110 15.61 -2.77 9.77
C PHE A 110 16.34 -3.46 10.92
N TRP A 111 16.15 -2.98 12.15
CA TRP A 111 16.64 -3.68 13.34
C TRP A 111 16.01 -5.07 13.46
N SER A 112 14.68 -5.18 13.38
CA SER A 112 13.99 -6.48 13.37
C SER A 112 14.41 -7.41 12.23
N MET A 113 14.86 -6.86 11.10
CA MET A 113 15.38 -7.62 9.97
C MET A 113 16.84 -8.08 10.16
N GLY A 114 17.56 -7.53 11.13
CA GLY A 114 18.96 -7.84 11.38
C GLY A 114 19.96 -7.18 10.41
N ILE A 115 19.52 -6.16 9.64
CA ILE A 115 20.42 -5.45 8.69
C ILE A 115 21.17 -4.27 9.32
N MET A 116 20.93 -3.95 10.58
CA MET A 116 21.61 -2.91 11.34
C MET A 116 23.02 -3.37 11.76
N GLN A 117 23.82 -3.84 10.80
CA GLN A 117 25.19 -4.31 11.00
C GLN A 117 26.15 -3.42 10.23
N TRP A 118 27.36 -3.26 10.77
CA TRP A 118 28.39 -2.40 10.14
C TRP A 118 28.72 -2.83 8.70
N SER A 119 28.70 -4.12 8.43
CA SER A 119 28.94 -4.67 7.08
C SER A 119 27.87 -4.28 6.05
N MET A 120 26.68 -3.88 6.49
CA MET A 120 25.52 -3.53 5.65
C MET A 120 25.17 -2.03 5.68
N TRP A 121 26.04 -1.18 6.23
CA TRP A 121 25.75 0.24 6.40
C TRP A 121 25.31 0.95 5.11
N TRP A 122 25.85 0.56 3.96
CA TRP A 122 25.53 1.13 2.65
C TRP A 122 24.16 0.68 2.10
N VAL A 123 23.63 -0.46 2.57
CA VAL A 123 22.29 -0.94 2.21
C VAL A 123 21.21 -0.07 2.86
N ILE A 124 21.46 0.41 4.08
CA ILE A 124 20.48 1.14 4.89
C ILE A 124 19.92 2.38 4.17
N PRO A 125 20.72 3.31 3.62
CA PRO A 125 20.18 4.48 2.94
C PRO A 125 19.41 4.12 1.65
N ILE A 126 19.82 3.08 0.92
CA ILE A 126 19.14 2.60 -0.29
C ILE A 126 17.79 1.99 0.09
N ALA A 127 17.77 1.11 1.09
CA ALA A 127 16.54 0.49 1.57
C ALA A 127 15.59 1.53 2.16
N LEU A 128 16.11 2.52 2.91
CA LEU A 128 15.31 3.60 3.47
C LEU A 128 14.68 4.45 2.38
N PHE A 129 15.45 4.85 1.36
CA PHE A 129 14.94 5.60 0.20
C PHE A 129 13.83 4.82 -0.52
N PHE A 130 14.05 3.52 -0.76
CA PHE A 130 13.04 2.65 -1.37
C PHE A 130 11.79 2.53 -0.49
N CYS A 131 11.93 2.25 0.80
CA CYS A 131 10.81 2.08 1.72
C CYS A 131 9.96 3.34 1.85
N VAL A 132 10.59 4.50 2.05
CA VAL A 132 9.89 5.79 2.12
C VAL A 132 9.21 6.11 0.79
N GLY A 133 9.90 5.91 -0.33
CA GLY A 133 9.34 6.13 -1.68
C GLY A 133 8.15 5.22 -1.97
N ALA A 134 8.28 3.91 -1.70
CA ALA A 134 7.22 2.94 -1.91
C ALA A 134 5.99 3.23 -1.04
N THR A 135 6.20 3.61 0.22
CA THR A 135 5.12 4.00 1.13
C THR A 135 4.35 5.21 0.62
N ASN A 136 5.06 6.25 0.18
CA ASN A 136 4.40 7.44 -0.38
C ASN A 136 3.67 7.10 -1.68
N ILE A 137 4.22 6.25 -2.55
CA ILE A 137 3.51 5.79 -3.75
C ILE A 137 2.23 5.03 -3.36
N ILE A 138 2.28 4.09 -2.41
CA ILE A 138 1.08 3.35 -1.94
C ILE A 138 0.04 4.32 -1.37
N ASN A 139 0.46 5.33 -0.62
CA ASN A 139 -0.42 6.35 -0.07
C ASN A 139 -1.08 7.19 -1.19
N PHE A 140 -0.34 7.64 -2.21
CA PHE A 140 -0.87 8.37 -3.35
C PHE A 140 -1.80 7.52 -4.23
N MET A 141 -1.61 6.21 -4.23
CA MET A 141 -2.48 5.28 -4.96
C MET A 141 -3.79 4.95 -4.23
N ASP A 142 -3.97 5.36 -2.96
CA ASP A 142 -5.22 5.14 -2.18
C ASP A 142 -6.28 6.21 -2.52
N GLY A 143 -6.74 6.27 -3.76
CA GLY A 143 -7.68 7.32 -4.19
C GLY A 143 -9.05 6.82 -4.68
N ILE A 144 -9.28 5.49 -4.76
CA ILE A 144 -10.57 4.90 -5.17
C ILE A 144 -10.87 3.63 -4.36
N ASN A 145 -12.17 3.30 -4.26
CA ASN A 145 -12.62 2.13 -3.50
C ASN A 145 -11.98 0.85 -4.00
N GLY A 146 -11.42 0.07 -3.08
CA GLY A 146 -10.88 -1.26 -3.33
C GLY A 146 -9.43 -1.30 -3.81
N ILE A 147 -8.84 -0.18 -4.22
CA ILE A 147 -7.52 -0.19 -4.85
C ILE A 147 -6.42 -0.61 -3.86
N THR A 148 -6.43 -0.07 -2.65
CA THR A 148 -5.43 -0.39 -1.61
C THR A 148 -5.58 -1.83 -1.12
N ALA A 149 -6.81 -2.28 -0.87
CA ALA A 149 -7.07 -3.65 -0.47
C ALA A 149 -6.72 -4.66 -1.57
N GLY A 150 -7.18 -4.43 -2.80
CA GLY A 150 -6.93 -5.32 -3.93
C GLY A 150 -5.45 -5.42 -4.27
N TYR A 151 -4.75 -4.28 -4.29
CA TYR A 151 -3.32 -4.29 -4.58
C TYR A 151 -2.50 -4.88 -3.43
N GLY A 152 -2.86 -4.58 -2.16
CA GLY A 152 -2.24 -5.23 -1.00
C GLY A 152 -2.36 -6.76 -1.06
N LEU A 153 -3.53 -7.28 -1.45
CA LEU A 153 -3.71 -8.71 -1.70
C LEU A 153 -2.85 -9.21 -2.86
N ALA A 154 -2.76 -8.46 -3.96
CA ALA A 154 -1.92 -8.82 -5.11
C ALA A 154 -0.43 -8.86 -4.79
N MET A 155 0.02 -8.15 -3.76
CA MET A 155 1.39 -8.24 -3.24
C MET A 155 1.57 -9.37 -2.23
N LEU A 156 0.69 -9.45 -1.21
CA LEU A 156 0.88 -10.41 -0.12
C LEU A 156 0.60 -11.87 -0.52
N LEU A 157 -0.31 -12.13 -1.46
CA LEU A 157 -0.61 -13.50 -1.88
C LEU A 157 0.59 -14.20 -2.55
N PRO A 158 1.31 -13.59 -3.52
CA PRO A 158 2.54 -14.16 -4.07
C PRO A 158 3.65 -14.30 -3.02
N ILE A 159 3.79 -13.31 -2.11
CA ILE A 159 4.76 -13.39 -1.00
C ILE A 159 4.44 -14.58 -0.08
N ALA A 160 3.16 -14.77 0.27
CA ALA A 160 2.72 -15.91 1.08
C ALA A 160 2.92 -17.24 0.37
N LEU A 161 2.75 -17.30 -0.94
CA LEU A 161 3.01 -18.48 -1.74
C LEU A 161 4.49 -18.87 -1.68
N LEU A 162 5.41 -17.92 -1.84
CA LEU A 162 6.85 -18.17 -1.73
C LEU A 162 7.27 -18.52 -0.30
N ASN A 163 6.62 -17.93 0.71
CA ASN A 163 6.94 -18.22 2.10
C ASN A 163 6.75 -19.71 2.46
N ARG A 164 5.79 -20.40 1.82
CA ARG A 164 5.57 -21.85 2.04
C ARG A 164 6.78 -22.70 1.66
N SER A 165 7.56 -22.26 0.69
CA SER A 165 8.75 -23.00 0.22
C SER A 165 10.04 -22.50 0.84
N ILE A 166 10.14 -21.18 1.13
CA ILE A 166 11.38 -20.53 1.59
C ILE A 166 11.40 -20.37 3.12
N GLY A 167 10.24 -20.06 3.74
CA GLY A 167 10.13 -19.92 5.20
C GLY A 167 10.86 -18.71 5.77
N PHE A 168 10.73 -17.52 5.14
CA PHE A 168 11.46 -16.30 5.54
C PHE A 168 10.76 -15.48 6.64
N VAL A 169 9.47 -15.73 6.86
CA VAL A 169 8.68 -15.11 7.94
C VAL A 169 7.69 -16.13 8.49
N ASP A 170 7.24 -15.95 9.73
CA ASP A 170 6.19 -16.81 10.29
C ASP A 170 4.94 -16.79 9.38
N GLU A 171 4.40 -17.98 9.03
CA GLU A 171 3.28 -18.08 8.10
C GLU A 171 2.04 -17.33 8.60
N SER A 172 1.83 -17.33 9.93
CA SER A 172 0.71 -16.63 10.55
C SER A 172 0.77 -15.11 10.39
N TYR A 173 1.98 -14.51 10.24
CA TYR A 173 2.14 -13.08 9.92
C TYR A 173 1.41 -12.73 8.62
N LEU A 174 1.70 -13.49 7.56
CA LEU A 174 1.11 -13.26 6.24
C LEU A 174 -0.38 -13.55 6.21
N ILE A 175 -0.81 -14.64 6.88
CA ILE A 175 -2.22 -15.02 6.96
C ILE A 175 -3.02 -13.90 7.66
N VAL A 176 -2.54 -13.40 8.81
CA VAL A 176 -3.27 -12.38 9.58
C VAL A 176 -3.25 -11.02 8.87
N ALA A 177 -2.15 -10.67 8.18
CA ALA A 177 -2.11 -9.49 7.32
C ALA A 177 -3.15 -9.56 6.18
N ILE A 178 -3.23 -10.72 5.51
CA ILE A 178 -4.23 -10.98 4.47
C ILE A 178 -5.66 -10.92 5.05
N LEU A 179 -5.90 -11.46 6.24
CA LEU A 179 -7.20 -11.35 6.93
C LEU A 179 -7.57 -9.89 7.18
N GLY A 180 -6.63 -9.05 7.62
CA GLY A 180 -6.85 -7.60 7.76
C GLY A 180 -7.31 -6.94 6.47
N LEU A 181 -6.65 -7.25 5.33
CA LEU A 181 -7.05 -6.77 4.01
C LEU A 181 -8.43 -7.28 3.57
N LEU A 182 -8.73 -8.55 3.82
CA LEU A 182 -10.04 -9.13 3.49
C LEU A 182 -11.15 -8.48 4.31
N VAL A 183 -10.95 -8.28 5.61
CA VAL A 183 -11.93 -7.59 6.47
C VAL A 183 -12.16 -6.16 6.00
N PHE A 184 -11.10 -5.40 5.72
CA PHE A 184 -11.24 -4.05 5.17
C PHE A 184 -11.97 -4.06 3.81
N SER A 185 -11.70 -5.06 2.95
CA SER A 185 -12.36 -5.21 1.65
C SER A 185 -13.89 -5.33 1.76
N LEU A 186 -14.41 -5.97 2.80
CA LEU A 186 -15.86 -6.08 3.02
C LEU A 186 -16.55 -4.72 3.10
N PHE A 187 -15.84 -3.68 3.53
CA PHE A 187 -16.39 -2.35 3.76
C PHE A 187 -15.97 -1.33 2.70
N ASN A 188 -14.76 -1.47 2.14
CA ASN A 188 -14.18 -0.52 1.18
C ASN A 188 -14.31 -0.95 -0.28
N PHE A 189 -14.15 -2.26 -0.62
CA PHE A 189 -14.13 -2.75 -2.00
C PHE A 189 -15.54 -2.79 -2.60
N ARG A 190 -16.11 -1.60 -2.84
CA ARG A 190 -17.51 -1.41 -3.24
C ARG A 190 -17.63 -0.39 -4.38
N PRO A 191 -18.72 -0.38 -5.14
CA PRO A 191 -18.97 0.65 -6.13
C PRO A 191 -18.86 2.06 -5.56
N LYS A 192 -18.59 3.04 -6.43
CA LYS A 192 -18.51 4.46 -6.07
C LYS A 192 -19.75 4.88 -5.26
N GLY A 193 -19.54 5.59 -4.15
CA GLY A 193 -20.58 6.04 -3.22
C GLY A 193 -21.18 4.94 -2.31
N LYS A 194 -20.65 3.71 -2.34
CA LYS A 194 -21.13 2.59 -1.51
C LYS A 194 -20.08 2.11 -0.47
N ALA A 195 -18.85 2.61 -0.52
CA ALA A 195 -17.86 2.31 0.51
C ALA A 195 -18.32 2.86 1.87
N LYS A 196 -18.06 2.09 2.93
CA LYS A 196 -18.40 2.47 4.31
C LYS A 196 -17.27 3.27 4.96
N CYS A 197 -16.03 3.02 4.54
CA CYS A 197 -14.84 3.70 5.01
C CYS A 197 -13.80 3.80 3.91
N PHE A 198 -12.88 4.76 4.06
CA PHE A 198 -11.61 4.82 3.32
C PHE A 198 -10.46 4.37 4.21
N ALA A 199 -9.36 3.91 3.60
CA ALA A 199 -8.20 3.48 4.35
C ALA A 199 -7.62 4.62 5.19
N GLY A 200 -7.54 5.81 4.64
CA GLY A 200 -6.85 6.95 5.22
C GLY A 200 -5.32 6.75 5.17
N ASP A 201 -4.59 7.76 5.61
CA ASP A 201 -3.14 7.68 5.71
C ASP A 201 -2.73 6.59 6.70
N VAL A 202 -3.48 6.41 7.80
CA VAL A 202 -3.26 5.31 8.76
C VAL A 202 -3.28 3.94 8.09
N GLY A 203 -4.17 3.72 7.12
CA GLY A 203 -4.30 2.45 6.43
C GLY A 203 -3.28 2.27 5.32
N SER A 204 -3.16 3.22 4.41
CA SER A 204 -2.26 3.11 3.26
C SER A 204 -0.79 3.03 3.69
N ILE A 205 -0.36 3.82 4.67
CA ILE A 205 1.00 3.78 5.24
C ILE A 205 1.20 2.53 6.10
N GLY A 206 0.19 2.15 6.90
CA GLY A 206 0.25 0.95 7.73
C GLY A 206 0.40 -0.33 6.91
N ILE A 207 -0.41 -0.51 5.87
CA ILE A 207 -0.30 -1.70 5.01
C ILE A 207 0.99 -1.69 4.17
N ALA A 208 1.45 -0.52 3.73
CA ALA A 208 2.74 -0.39 3.06
C ALA A 208 3.87 -0.90 3.95
N PHE A 209 3.91 -0.48 5.22
CA PHE A 209 4.90 -0.92 6.18
C PHE A 209 4.89 -2.45 6.40
N ILE A 210 3.70 -3.04 6.54
CA ILE A 210 3.51 -4.50 6.69
C ILE A 210 4.03 -5.26 5.47
N ILE A 211 3.69 -4.80 4.27
CA ILE A 211 4.11 -5.42 3.01
C ILE A 211 5.63 -5.29 2.83
N LEU A 212 6.18 -4.10 3.09
CA LEU A 212 7.61 -3.85 2.93
C LEU A 212 8.47 -4.65 3.91
N PHE A 213 7.97 -4.93 5.12
CA PHE A 213 8.63 -5.87 6.03
C PHE A 213 8.68 -7.28 5.44
N ALA A 214 7.55 -7.81 4.96
CA ALA A 214 7.49 -9.13 4.35
C ALA A 214 8.37 -9.24 3.10
N LEU A 215 8.31 -8.23 2.23
CA LEU A 215 9.14 -8.15 1.02
C LEU A 215 10.64 -8.05 1.37
N GLY A 216 11.00 -7.24 2.35
CA GLY A 216 12.38 -7.13 2.82
C GLY A 216 12.91 -8.43 3.41
N LYS A 217 12.10 -9.17 4.19
CA LYS A 217 12.46 -10.50 4.69
C LYS A 217 12.65 -11.50 3.56
N LEU A 218 11.83 -11.45 2.51
CA LEU A 218 11.99 -12.28 1.31
C LEU A 218 13.30 -11.96 0.58
N ILE A 219 13.59 -10.69 0.33
CA ILE A 219 14.83 -10.22 -0.32
C ILE A 219 16.06 -10.68 0.48
N LEU A 220 16.03 -10.57 1.81
CA LEU A 220 17.15 -11.01 2.65
C LEU A 220 17.33 -12.53 2.64
N ALA A 221 16.25 -13.29 2.63
CA ALA A 221 16.32 -14.74 2.61
C ALA A 221 16.82 -15.28 1.26
N THR A 222 16.46 -14.63 0.16
CA THR A 222 16.86 -15.04 -1.19
C THR A 222 18.12 -14.36 -1.70
N GLN A 223 18.58 -13.29 -1.05
CA GLN A 223 19.65 -12.40 -1.50
C GLN A 223 19.39 -11.83 -2.91
N ASP A 224 18.10 -11.65 -3.26
CA ASP A 224 17.67 -11.21 -4.58
C ASP A 224 16.73 -10.00 -4.46
N VAL A 225 17.25 -8.84 -4.84
CA VAL A 225 16.49 -7.57 -4.80
C VAL A 225 15.41 -7.51 -5.90
N THR A 226 15.47 -8.37 -6.92
CA THR A 226 14.50 -8.34 -8.02
C THR A 226 13.07 -8.69 -7.60
N TYR A 227 12.88 -9.24 -6.39
CA TYR A 227 11.55 -9.42 -5.79
C TYR A 227 10.79 -8.10 -5.57
N VAL A 228 11.42 -6.92 -5.76
CA VAL A 228 10.71 -5.64 -5.87
C VAL A 228 9.70 -5.63 -7.03
N VAL A 229 9.78 -6.60 -7.95
CA VAL A 229 8.79 -6.86 -9.00
C VAL A 229 7.36 -6.99 -8.45
N PHE A 230 7.20 -7.40 -7.19
CA PHE A 230 5.89 -7.49 -6.53
C PHE A 230 5.27 -6.13 -6.21
N PHE A 231 6.02 -5.05 -6.42
CA PHE A 231 5.53 -3.67 -6.29
C PHE A 231 5.46 -2.95 -7.64
N LEU A 232 5.74 -3.62 -8.76
CA LEU A 232 6.11 -3.00 -10.02
C LEU A 232 5.00 -2.13 -10.63
N VAL A 233 3.74 -2.54 -10.59
CA VAL A 233 2.63 -1.80 -11.23
C VAL A 233 2.41 -0.45 -10.55
N TYR A 234 2.37 -0.41 -9.21
CA TYR A 234 2.30 0.84 -8.45
C TYR A 234 3.59 1.65 -8.58
N GLY A 235 4.73 0.98 -8.57
CA GLY A 235 6.03 1.61 -8.77
C GLY A 235 6.10 2.36 -10.10
N VAL A 236 5.61 1.77 -11.19
CA VAL A 236 5.58 2.40 -12.52
C VAL A 236 4.58 3.57 -12.55
N ASP A 237 3.31 3.38 -12.13
CA ASP A 237 2.33 4.48 -12.15
C ASP A 237 2.81 5.65 -11.28
N GLY A 238 3.28 5.37 -10.06
CA GLY A 238 3.78 6.38 -9.15
C GLY A 238 4.99 7.14 -9.70
N SER A 239 6.04 6.40 -10.09
CA SER A 239 7.29 7.00 -10.59
C SER A 239 7.07 7.78 -11.88
N MET A 240 6.34 7.22 -12.84
CA MET A 240 6.04 7.90 -14.11
C MET A 240 5.15 9.14 -13.91
N THR A 241 4.24 9.11 -12.93
CA THR A 241 3.44 10.29 -12.58
C THR A 241 4.31 11.38 -11.94
N ILE A 242 5.21 11.02 -11.02
CA ILE A 242 6.17 11.96 -10.42
C ILE A 242 7.06 12.56 -11.50
N PHE A 243 7.62 11.74 -12.39
CA PHE A 243 8.44 12.20 -13.51
C PHE A 243 7.68 13.17 -14.43
N HIS A 244 6.44 12.84 -14.78
CA HIS A 244 5.58 13.72 -15.58
C HIS A 244 5.34 15.08 -14.90
N ARG A 245 5.14 15.10 -13.58
CA ARG A 245 4.96 16.35 -12.80
C ARG A 245 6.24 17.19 -12.75
N ILE A 246 7.42 16.55 -12.65
CA ILE A 246 8.72 17.24 -12.75
C ILE A 246 8.85 17.91 -14.11
N MET A 247 8.51 17.21 -15.20
CA MET A 247 8.54 17.79 -16.55
C MET A 247 7.59 18.99 -16.71
N LEU A 248 6.47 19.00 -15.98
CA LEU A 248 5.51 20.11 -15.93
C LEU A 248 5.92 21.22 -14.94
N HIS A 249 7.08 21.10 -14.28
CA HIS A 249 7.57 22.05 -13.26
C HIS A 249 6.59 22.25 -12.10
N GLU A 250 5.83 21.21 -11.71
CA GLU A 250 4.86 21.27 -10.64
C GLU A 250 5.49 21.04 -9.27
N ASN A 251 4.92 21.69 -8.24
CA ASN A 251 5.29 21.41 -6.86
C ASN A 251 4.84 19.99 -6.46
N LEU A 252 5.79 19.09 -6.21
CA LEU A 252 5.51 17.70 -5.86
C LEU A 252 4.78 17.53 -4.52
N GLY A 253 4.91 18.49 -3.58
CA GLY A 253 4.19 18.50 -2.31
C GLY A 253 2.70 18.86 -2.43
N GLN A 254 2.24 19.33 -3.59
CA GLN A 254 0.83 19.62 -3.79
C GLN A 254 0.06 18.37 -4.22
N ALA A 255 -1.12 18.17 -3.61
CA ALA A 255 -2.02 17.10 -4.00
C ALA A 255 -2.49 17.25 -5.45
N HIS A 256 -2.58 16.14 -6.17
CA HIS A 256 -2.93 16.09 -7.59
C HIS A 256 -3.82 14.88 -7.90
N ARG A 257 -4.30 14.80 -9.14
CA ARG A 257 -5.14 13.68 -9.64
C ARG A 257 -4.66 13.23 -11.04
N LYS A 258 -3.35 12.92 -11.14
CA LYS A 258 -2.70 12.63 -12.42
C LYS A 258 -2.26 11.19 -12.60
N HIS A 259 -2.47 10.31 -11.61
CA HIS A 259 -2.20 8.88 -11.77
C HIS A 259 -3.07 8.24 -12.84
N ALA A 260 -2.59 7.20 -13.50
CA ALA A 260 -3.36 6.55 -14.56
C ALA A 260 -4.66 5.97 -14.03
N TYR A 261 -4.68 5.38 -12.82
CA TYR A 261 -5.91 4.88 -12.20
C TYR A 261 -6.95 5.99 -11.96
N GLN A 262 -6.50 7.21 -11.63
CA GLN A 262 -7.38 8.34 -11.41
C GLN A 262 -8.01 8.83 -12.72
N LEU A 263 -7.24 8.86 -13.81
CA LEU A 263 -7.77 9.16 -15.12
C LEU A 263 -8.82 8.13 -15.55
N MET A 264 -8.55 6.83 -15.31
CA MET A 264 -9.54 5.77 -15.59
C MET A 264 -10.84 5.96 -14.81
N ALA A 265 -10.75 6.26 -13.51
CA ALA A 265 -11.92 6.37 -12.64
C ALA A 265 -12.69 7.69 -12.83
N ASN A 266 -11.99 8.81 -13.06
CA ASN A 266 -12.59 10.14 -13.05
C ASN A 266 -12.92 10.65 -14.45
N GLU A 267 -11.98 10.59 -15.38
CA GLU A 267 -12.15 11.11 -16.75
C GLU A 267 -12.82 10.08 -17.66
N LEU A 268 -12.36 8.82 -17.63
CA LEU A 268 -13.00 7.72 -18.40
C LEU A 268 -14.23 7.14 -17.70
N LYS A 269 -14.53 7.59 -16.47
CA LYS A 269 -15.71 7.17 -15.68
C LYS A 269 -15.83 5.65 -15.51
N MET A 270 -14.72 4.94 -15.52
CA MET A 270 -14.69 3.52 -15.19
C MET A 270 -15.09 3.30 -13.73
N SER A 271 -15.75 2.20 -13.41
CA SER A 271 -16.11 1.94 -12.02
C SER A 271 -14.88 1.75 -11.15
N HIS A 272 -14.90 2.22 -9.90
CA HIS A 272 -13.80 2.04 -8.94
C HIS A 272 -13.40 0.56 -8.83
N VAL A 273 -14.39 -0.33 -8.73
CA VAL A 273 -14.18 -1.78 -8.65
C VAL A 273 -13.44 -2.31 -9.88
N THR A 274 -13.83 -1.87 -11.07
CA THR A 274 -13.18 -2.29 -12.32
C THR A 274 -11.72 -1.87 -12.37
N VAL A 275 -11.43 -0.61 -12.03
CA VAL A 275 -10.04 -0.09 -12.01
C VAL A 275 -9.21 -0.82 -10.95
N SER A 276 -9.76 -1.05 -9.76
CA SER A 276 -9.07 -1.77 -8.68
C SER A 276 -8.78 -3.23 -9.04
N ILE A 277 -9.74 -3.93 -9.67
CA ILE A 277 -9.52 -5.29 -10.18
C ILE A 277 -8.46 -5.30 -11.29
N LEU A 278 -8.45 -4.30 -12.17
CA LEU A 278 -7.46 -4.20 -13.23
C LEU A 278 -6.03 -4.08 -12.65
N TYR A 279 -5.82 -3.19 -11.67
CA TYR A 279 -4.51 -3.02 -11.02
C TYR A 279 -4.09 -4.27 -10.25
N MET A 280 -5.03 -4.88 -9.52
CA MET A 280 -4.81 -6.16 -8.82
C MET A 280 -4.42 -7.27 -9.82
N ALA A 281 -5.15 -7.41 -10.93
CA ALA A 281 -4.89 -8.43 -11.95
C ALA A 281 -3.55 -8.20 -12.64
N MET A 282 -3.21 -6.96 -13.01
CA MET A 282 -1.91 -6.63 -13.60
C MET A 282 -0.76 -7.04 -12.68
N GLN A 283 -0.85 -6.68 -11.39
CA GLN A 283 0.20 -7.05 -10.43
C GLN A 283 0.26 -8.56 -10.21
N LEU A 284 -0.87 -9.25 -10.11
CA LEU A 284 -0.87 -10.73 -9.99
C LEU A 284 -0.25 -11.41 -11.21
N VAL A 285 -0.56 -10.95 -12.42
CA VAL A 285 0.05 -11.49 -13.66
C VAL A 285 1.56 -11.29 -13.64
N VAL A 286 2.05 -10.11 -13.27
CA VAL A 286 3.48 -9.82 -13.16
C VAL A 286 4.12 -10.69 -12.08
N SER A 287 3.50 -10.79 -10.91
CA SER A 287 4.05 -11.55 -9.78
C SER A 287 4.08 -13.06 -10.04
N LEU A 288 2.97 -13.62 -10.54
CA LEU A 288 2.89 -15.05 -10.84
C LEU A 288 3.74 -15.43 -12.06
N GLY A 289 3.82 -14.54 -13.05
CA GLY A 289 4.74 -14.70 -14.18
C GLY A 289 6.20 -14.77 -13.72
N PHE A 290 6.59 -13.91 -12.78
CA PHE A 290 7.93 -13.97 -12.18
C PHE A 290 8.17 -15.28 -11.42
N ILE A 291 7.20 -15.76 -10.64
CA ILE A 291 7.35 -16.98 -9.85
C ILE A 291 7.39 -18.24 -10.72
N TYR A 292 6.53 -18.34 -11.74
CA TYR A 292 6.31 -19.60 -12.46
C TYR A 292 6.93 -19.67 -13.85
N LEU A 293 7.16 -18.53 -14.52
CA LEU A 293 7.64 -18.51 -15.90
C LEU A 293 9.08 -18.00 -15.99
N CYS A 294 9.57 -17.24 -15.00
CA CYS A 294 10.94 -16.76 -15.01
C CYS A 294 11.89 -17.89 -14.53
N PRO A 295 12.93 -18.22 -15.28
CA PRO A 295 13.95 -19.15 -14.80
C PRO A 295 14.63 -18.63 -13.52
N ASN A 296 14.87 -19.51 -12.55
CA ASN A 296 15.49 -19.13 -11.28
C ASN A 296 17.00 -18.87 -11.41
N THR A 297 17.34 -17.79 -12.13
CA THR A 297 18.71 -17.29 -12.29
C THR A 297 18.71 -15.78 -12.14
N VAL A 298 19.77 -15.22 -11.56
CA VAL A 298 19.90 -13.77 -11.34
C VAL A 298 19.70 -12.99 -12.63
N LEU A 299 20.29 -13.43 -13.74
CA LEU A 299 20.15 -12.75 -15.01
C LEU A 299 18.69 -12.75 -15.52
N ALA A 300 18.00 -13.90 -15.44
CA ALA A 300 16.60 -14.00 -15.88
C ALA A 300 15.69 -13.11 -15.01
N HIS A 301 15.90 -13.06 -13.71
CA HIS A 301 15.17 -12.19 -12.80
C HIS A 301 15.32 -10.70 -13.16
N TRP A 302 16.55 -10.25 -13.44
CA TRP A 302 16.79 -8.88 -13.91
C TRP A 302 16.15 -8.58 -15.27
N ILE A 303 16.28 -9.52 -16.23
CA ILE A 303 15.64 -9.37 -17.56
C ILE A 303 14.12 -9.26 -17.39
N TYR A 304 13.51 -10.11 -16.53
CA TYR A 304 12.08 -10.08 -16.28
C TYR A 304 11.65 -8.74 -15.63
N LEU A 305 12.34 -8.30 -14.58
CA LEU A 305 12.03 -7.05 -13.87
C LEU A 305 12.11 -5.85 -14.82
N ILE A 306 13.21 -5.72 -15.55
CA ILE A 306 13.43 -4.61 -16.49
C ILE A 306 12.44 -4.70 -17.66
N GLY A 307 12.26 -5.88 -18.24
CA GLY A 307 11.34 -6.09 -19.37
C GLY A 307 9.88 -5.78 -18.99
N ALA A 308 9.41 -6.30 -17.87
CA ALA A 308 8.07 -5.99 -17.37
C ALA A 308 7.92 -4.49 -17.02
N GLY A 309 8.95 -3.89 -16.43
CA GLY A 309 8.99 -2.45 -16.16
C GLY A 309 8.87 -1.60 -17.42
N ILE A 310 9.62 -1.95 -18.46
CA ILE A 310 9.55 -1.26 -19.77
C ILE A 310 8.16 -1.40 -20.39
N VAL A 311 7.59 -2.62 -20.41
CA VAL A 311 6.25 -2.86 -20.96
C VAL A 311 5.20 -2.02 -20.24
N LEU A 312 5.22 -2.00 -18.90
CA LEU A 312 4.30 -1.19 -18.11
C LEU A 312 4.51 0.32 -18.32
N ALA A 313 5.77 0.78 -18.40
CA ALA A 313 6.08 2.19 -18.65
C ALA A 313 5.61 2.63 -20.04
N VAL A 314 5.83 1.82 -21.09
CA VAL A 314 5.32 2.09 -22.44
C VAL A 314 3.79 2.12 -22.43
N ALA A 315 3.14 1.16 -21.81
CA ALA A 315 1.68 1.13 -21.68
C ALA A 315 1.16 2.39 -20.96
N TYR A 316 1.82 2.82 -19.88
CA TYR A 316 1.50 4.06 -19.16
C TYR A 316 1.63 5.29 -20.07
N VAL A 317 2.76 5.43 -20.82
CA VAL A 317 2.98 6.56 -21.71
C VAL A 317 1.93 6.61 -22.81
N LEU A 318 1.66 5.48 -23.47
CA LEU A 318 0.63 5.40 -24.53
C LEU A 318 -0.76 5.74 -23.96
N PHE A 319 -1.08 5.25 -22.77
CA PHE A 319 -2.33 5.60 -22.10
C PHE A 319 -2.43 7.11 -21.83
N LYS A 320 -1.37 7.72 -21.30
CA LYS A 320 -1.31 9.16 -21.03
C LYS A 320 -1.40 9.98 -22.33
N MET A 321 -0.67 9.62 -23.38
CA MET A 321 -0.73 10.31 -24.67
C MET A 321 -2.17 10.33 -25.22
N LYS A 322 -2.90 9.22 -25.03
CA LYS A 322 -4.27 9.10 -25.54
C LYS A 322 -5.30 9.85 -24.71
N TYR A 323 -5.19 9.86 -23.38
CA TYR A 323 -6.29 10.27 -22.50
C TYR A 323 -5.99 11.48 -21.61
N TYR A 324 -4.75 11.97 -21.54
CA TYR A 324 -4.39 13.06 -20.63
C TYR A 324 -5.06 14.40 -20.98
N HIS A 325 -5.40 14.62 -22.25
CA HIS A 325 -6.15 15.80 -22.68
C HIS A 325 -7.47 15.95 -21.94
N LEU A 326 -8.17 14.85 -21.61
CA LEU A 326 -9.41 14.88 -20.83
C LEU A 326 -9.22 15.48 -19.43
N HIS A 327 -8.05 15.24 -18.84
CA HIS A 327 -7.71 15.85 -17.56
C HIS A 327 -7.41 17.35 -17.70
N GLN A 328 -6.78 17.77 -18.81
CA GLN A 328 -6.56 19.18 -19.09
C GLN A 328 -7.88 19.93 -19.30
N GLU A 329 -8.81 19.37 -20.07
CA GLU A 329 -10.17 19.92 -20.24
C GLU A 329 -10.89 20.07 -18.89
N TYR A 330 -10.77 19.06 -18.00
CA TYR A 330 -11.31 19.18 -16.66
C TYR A 330 -10.70 20.33 -15.86
N LEU A 331 -9.38 20.51 -15.87
CA LEU A 331 -8.71 21.61 -15.17
C LEU A 331 -9.13 22.98 -15.74
N ASP A 332 -9.29 23.10 -17.05
CA ASP A 332 -9.72 24.35 -17.69
C ASP A 332 -11.19 24.66 -17.34
N SER A 333 -12.05 23.65 -17.22
CA SER A 333 -13.43 23.81 -16.76
C SER A 333 -13.54 24.35 -15.32
N LEU A 334 -12.57 24.00 -14.47
CA LEU A 334 -12.50 24.53 -13.08
C LEU A 334 -12.09 26.01 -13.06
N LYS A 335 -11.16 26.43 -13.92
CA LYS A 335 -10.74 27.84 -14.03
C LYS A 335 -11.91 28.74 -14.43
N VAL A 336 -12.70 28.28 -15.40
CA VAL A 336 -13.90 29.03 -15.88
C VAL A 336 -14.97 29.12 -14.79
N LYS A 337 -15.12 28.14 -13.91
CA LYS A 337 -16.10 28.19 -12.80
C LYS A 337 -15.69 29.12 -11.65
N ASN A 338 -14.39 29.36 -11.51
CA ASN A 338 -13.82 30.17 -10.43
C ASN A 338 -13.49 31.62 -10.87
N SER A 339 -13.63 31.93 -12.17
CA SER A 339 -13.60 33.28 -12.77
C SER A 339 -15.01 33.90 -12.82
#